data_bf1ee6503d1f9d1c74917b8a19d4ffb7
#
_entry.id   bf1ee6503d1f9d1c74917b8a19d4ffb7
#
_cell.length_a   1.000
_cell.length_b   1.000
_cell.length_c   1.000
_cell.angle_alpha   90.00
_cell.angle_beta   90.00
_cell.angle_gamma   90.00
#
_symmetry.space_group_name_H-M   'P 1'
#
loop_
_entity.id
_entity.type
_entity.pdbx_description
1 polymer ?
#
loop_
_entity_poly.entity_id
_entity_poly.type
_entity_poly.pdbx_seq_one_letter_code
_entity_poly.pdbx_strand_id
1 'polypeptide(L)'
;LQDSFSYARDDMQARALREQQVEADRMIEDLLAALAKDAAELLDEDEVQCLQLAIKELQQLREDTSEHRVLARQIEAVGKMSESFAARRMDASIKSALKGQSLDEIERG
;
A
#
# COMPACT_ATOMS: atom_id res chain seq x y z
N LEU A 1 36.01 -13.11 16.89
CA LEU A 1 35.53 -11.72 17.05
C LEU A 1 34.95 -11.17 15.76
N GLN A 2 35.65 -11.38 14.65
CA GLN A 2 35.13 -10.97 13.33
C GLN A 2 33.88 -11.75 12.94
N ASP A 3 33.83 -13.02 13.28
CA ASP A 3 32.69 -13.88 13.02
C ASP A 3 31.44 -13.41 13.75
N SER A 4 31.59 -12.99 15.00
CA SER A 4 30.48 -12.44 15.79
C SER A 4 29.89 -11.18 15.16
N PHE A 5 30.74 -10.31 14.64
CA PHE A 5 30.31 -9.10 13.93
C PHE A 5 29.56 -9.44 12.65
N SER A 6 30.07 -10.42 11.90
CA SER A 6 29.46 -10.86 10.66
C SER A 6 28.06 -11.43 10.90
N TYR A 7 27.91 -12.27 11.92
CA TYR A 7 26.62 -12.85 12.29
C TYR A 7 25.61 -11.81 12.72
N ALA A 8 26.04 -10.84 13.56
CA ALA A 8 25.17 -9.78 14.02
C ALA A 8 24.69 -8.92 12.86
N ARG A 9 25.55 -8.62 11.91
CA ARG A 9 25.23 -7.83 10.73
C ARG A 9 24.25 -8.56 9.82
N ASP A 10 24.51 -9.84 9.55
CA ASP A 10 23.64 -10.70 8.74
C ASP A 10 22.26 -10.83 9.38
N ASP A 11 22.21 -10.97 10.71
CA ASP A 11 20.98 -11.04 11.48
C ASP A 11 20.16 -9.76 11.34
N MET A 12 20.82 -8.62 11.44
CA MET A 12 20.17 -7.32 11.29
C MET A 12 19.59 -7.13 9.89
N GLN A 13 20.34 -7.54 8.86
CA GLN A 13 19.90 -7.46 7.48
C GLN A 13 18.72 -8.39 7.20
N ALA A 14 18.78 -9.61 7.73
CA ALA A 14 17.69 -10.59 7.59
C ALA A 14 16.43 -10.10 8.29
N ARG A 15 16.56 -9.48 9.44
CA ARG A 15 15.45 -8.90 10.18
C ARG A 15 14.84 -7.70 9.42
N ALA A 16 15.70 -6.81 8.92
CA ALA A 16 15.28 -5.67 8.13
C ALA A 16 14.53 -6.11 6.87
N LEU A 17 15.02 -7.16 6.21
CA LEU A 17 14.34 -7.72 5.04
C LEU A 17 12.96 -8.26 5.40
N ARG A 18 12.84 -9.00 6.50
CA ARG A 18 11.55 -9.53 6.96
C ARG A 18 10.56 -8.40 7.25
N GLU A 19 11.03 -7.34 7.88
CA GLU A 19 10.19 -6.17 8.17
C GLU A 19 9.65 -5.57 6.87
N GLN A 20 10.49 -5.45 5.85
CA GLN A 20 10.08 -4.91 4.57
C GLN A 20 9.14 -5.88 3.83
N GLN A 21 9.34 -7.18 3.96
CA GLN A 21 8.44 -8.17 3.38
C GLN A 21 7.04 -8.08 4.00
N VAL A 22 6.97 -7.89 5.32
CA VAL A 22 5.69 -7.71 6.02
C VAL A 22 5.01 -6.42 5.57
N GLU A 23 5.76 -5.34 5.44
CA GLU A 23 5.23 -4.06 4.94
C GLU A 23 4.72 -4.18 3.51
N ALA A 24 5.46 -4.87 2.65
CA ALA A 24 5.05 -5.14 1.28
C ALA A 24 3.75 -5.93 1.24
N ASP A 25 3.65 -7.00 2.02
CA ASP A 25 2.45 -7.83 2.09
C ASP A 25 1.24 -7.03 2.56
N ARG A 26 1.42 -6.20 3.57
CA ARG A 26 0.36 -5.35 4.10
C ARG A 26 -0.12 -4.35 3.05
N MET A 27 0.81 -3.69 2.38
CA MET A 27 0.49 -2.75 1.31
C MET A 27 -0.26 -3.43 0.16
N ILE A 28 0.20 -4.61 -0.25
CA ILE A 28 -0.43 -5.39 -1.33
C ILE A 28 -1.87 -5.75 -0.94
N GLU A 29 -2.08 -6.26 0.26
CA GLU A 29 -3.41 -6.62 0.76
C GLU A 29 -4.33 -5.41 0.81
N ASP A 30 -3.85 -4.30 1.35
CA ASP A 30 -4.62 -3.07 1.46
C ASP A 30 -5.01 -2.52 0.09
N LEU A 31 -4.07 -2.51 -0.85
CA LEU A 31 -4.34 -2.01 -2.20
C LEU A 31 -5.30 -2.91 -2.97
N LEU A 32 -5.15 -4.23 -2.85
CA LEU A 32 -6.06 -5.17 -3.50
C LEU A 32 -7.48 -5.02 -2.95
N ALA A 33 -7.62 -4.88 -1.64
CA ALA A 33 -8.92 -4.66 -1.00
C ALA A 33 -9.53 -3.33 -1.44
N ALA A 34 -8.71 -2.27 -1.49
CA ALA A 34 -9.15 -0.96 -1.91
C ALA A 34 -9.59 -0.94 -3.38
N LEU A 35 -8.85 -1.62 -4.24
CA LEU A 35 -9.20 -1.74 -5.66
C LEU A 35 -10.52 -2.51 -5.85
N ALA A 36 -10.70 -3.58 -5.10
CA ALA A 36 -11.92 -4.37 -5.16
C ALA A 36 -13.15 -3.57 -4.73
N LYS A 37 -12.97 -2.68 -3.75
CA LYS A 37 -14.08 -1.91 -3.18
C LYS A 37 -14.38 -0.64 -3.95
N ASP A 38 -13.38 0.15 -4.29
CA ASP A 38 -13.54 1.53 -4.72
C ASP A 38 -13.06 1.85 -6.14
N ALA A 39 -12.29 0.96 -6.77
CA ALA A 39 -11.66 1.26 -8.06
C ALA A 39 -12.69 1.57 -9.16
N ALA A 40 -13.79 0.84 -9.19
CA ALA A 40 -14.83 1.00 -10.20
C ALA A 40 -15.42 2.42 -10.21
N GLU A 41 -15.53 3.04 -9.05
CA GLU A 41 -16.12 4.38 -8.90
C GLU A 41 -15.09 5.51 -8.99
N LEU A 42 -13.87 5.26 -8.47
CA LEU A 42 -12.88 6.33 -8.25
C LEU A 42 -11.74 6.35 -9.25
N LEU A 43 -11.50 5.25 -9.96
CA LEU A 43 -10.39 5.13 -10.91
C LEU A 43 -10.89 4.78 -12.29
N ASP A 44 -10.17 5.25 -13.31
CA ASP A 44 -10.40 4.79 -14.66
C ASP A 44 -9.63 3.48 -14.90
N GLU A 45 -9.87 2.86 -16.06
CA GLU A 45 -9.27 1.58 -16.42
C GLU A 45 -7.75 1.63 -16.46
N ASP A 46 -7.19 2.72 -16.98
CA ASP A 46 -5.74 2.92 -17.06
C ASP A 46 -5.10 3.01 -15.67
N GLU A 47 -5.73 3.74 -14.77
CA GLU A 47 -5.28 3.89 -13.39
C GLU A 47 -5.30 2.55 -12.66
N VAL A 48 -6.36 1.77 -12.85
CA VAL A 48 -6.48 0.43 -12.27
C VAL A 48 -5.36 -0.47 -12.77
N GLN A 49 -5.10 -0.47 -14.08
CA GLN A 49 -4.05 -1.27 -14.69
C GLN A 49 -2.67 -0.90 -14.16
N CYS A 50 -2.39 0.39 -14.01
CA CYS A 50 -1.13 0.89 -13.47
C CYS A 50 -0.90 0.40 -12.03
N LEU A 51 -1.93 0.48 -11.19
CA LEU A 51 -1.85 0.02 -9.80
C LEU A 51 -1.71 -1.49 -9.72
N GLN A 52 -2.45 -2.24 -10.53
CA GLN A 52 -2.34 -3.70 -10.57
C GLN A 52 -0.95 -4.14 -10.99
N LEU A 53 -0.36 -3.46 -11.99
CA LEU A 53 1.00 -3.74 -12.43
C LEU A 53 2.01 -3.43 -11.34
N ALA A 54 1.85 -2.31 -10.65
CA ALA A 54 2.72 -1.92 -9.53
C ALA A 54 2.66 -2.96 -8.40
N ILE A 55 1.47 -3.45 -8.09
CA ILE A 55 1.28 -4.50 -7.08
C ILE A 55 2.00 -5.79 -7.50
N LYS A 56 1.87 -6.19 -8.75
CA LYS A 56 2.54 -7.37 -9.29
C LYS A 56 4.06 -7.24 -9.20
N GLU A 57 4.58 -6.08 -9.58
CA GLU A 57 6.01 -5.81 -9.51
C GLU A 57 6.52 -5.87 -8.07
N LEU A 58 5.75 -5.34 -7.14
CA LEU A 58 6.10 -5.39 -5.72
C LEU A 58 6.09 -6.83 -5.20
N GLN A 59 5.10 -7.62 -5.57
CA GLN A 59 5.02 -9.04 -5.20
C GLN A 59 6.23 -9.81 -5.71
N GLN A 60 6.59 -9.58 -6.97
CA GLN A 60 7.72 -10.24 -7.60
C GLN A 60 9.03 -9.83 -6.93
N LEU A 61 9.22 -8.57 -6.68
CA LEU A 61 10.42 -8.05 -6.03
C LEU A 61 10.56 -8.59 -4.61
N ARG A 62 9.45 -8.65 -3.87
CA ARG A 62 9.42 -9.21 -2.52
C ARG A 62 9.95 -10.64 -2.48
N GLU A 63 9.63 -11.43 -3.49
CA GLU A 63 10.09 -12.82 -3.57
C GLU A 63 11.53 -12.94 -4.07
N ASP A 64 11.95 -12.06 -4.98
CA ASP A 64 13.22 -12.17 -5.66
C ASP A 64 14.39 -11.50 -4.94
N THR A 65 14.14 -10.40 -4.25
CA THR A 65 15.22 -9.62 -3.65
C THR A 65 15.60 -10.12 -2.26
N SER A 66 16.91 -10.08 -2.00
CA SER A 66 17.47 -10.26 -0.66
C SER A 66 17.89 -8.92 -0.05
N GLU A 67 17.71 -7.83 -0.78
CA GLU A 67 18.12 -6.49 -0.37
C GLU A 67 16.93 -5.70 0.19
N HIS A 68 16.90 -5.49 1.52
CA HIS A 68 15.80 -4.78 2.17
C HIS A 68 15.63 -3.35 1.66
N ARG A 69 16.72 -2.69 1.28
CA ARG A 69 16.68 -1.31 0.77
C ARG A 69 15.97 -1.20 -0.57
N VAL A 70 16.18 -2.18 -1.44
CA VAL A 70 15.52 -2.25 -2.74
C VAL A 70 14.02 -2.41 -2.55
N LEU A 71 13.64 -3.31 -1.65
CA LEU A 71 12.24 -3.55 -1.34
C LEU A 71 11.58 -2.31 -0.71
N ALA A 72 12.27 -1.65 0.23
CA ALA A 72 11.79 -0.43 0.85
C ALA A 72 11.52 0.68 -0.17
N ARG A 73 12.40 0.84 -1.14
CA ARG A 73 12.25 1.82 -2.22
C ARG A 73 11.03 1.52 -3.07
N GLN A 74 10.81 0.27 -3.38
CA GLN A 74 9.65 -0.14 -4.19
C GLN A 74 8.35 0.09 -3.42
N ILE A 75 8.32 -0.22 -2.13
CA ILE A 75 7.18 0.05 -1.26
C ILE A 75 6.86 1.55 -1.26
N GLU A 76 7.88 2.38 -1.12
CA GLU A 76 7.72 3.84 -1.15
C GLU A 76 7.16 4.32 -2.50
N ALA A 77 7.69 3.79 -3.60
CA ALA A 77 7.25 4.14 -4.95
C ALA A 77 5.77 3.77 -5.17
N VAL A 78 5.37 2.57 -4.74
CA VAL A 78 3.98 2.12 -4.83
C VAL A 78 3.08 2.97 -3.94
N GLY A 79 3.56 3.33 -2.75
CA GLY A 79 2.86 4.22 -1.84
C GLY A 79 2.56 5.57 -2.46
N LYS A 80 3.56 6.18 -3.08
CA LYS A 80 3.41 7.47 -3.78
C LYS A 80 2.44 7.36 -4.95
N MET A 81 2.54 6.29 -5.72
CA MET A 81 1.68 6.02 -6.85
C MET A 81 0.22 5.89 -6.43
N SER A 82 -0.03 5.33 -5.25
CA SER A 82 -1.38 5.12 -4.72
C SER A 82 -1.93 6.31 -3.91
N GLU A 83 -1.15 7.35 -3.67
CA GLU A 83 -1.59 8.52 -2.90
C GLU A 83 -2.83 9.19 -3.48
N SER A 84 -2.88 9.34 -4.79
CA SER A 84 -4.02 9.92 -5.49
C SER A 84 -5.30 9.12 -5.24
N PHE A 85 -5.19 7.80 -5.31
CA PHE A 85 -6.31 6.90 -5.05
C PHE A 85 -6.75 7.00 -3.58
N ALA A 86 -5.81 7.01 -2.66
CA ALA A 86 -6.10 7.16 -1.22
C ALA A 86 -6.81 8.48 -0.94
N ALA A 87 -6.38 9.57 -1.57
CA ALA A 87 -7.01 10.88 -1.44
C ALA A 87 -8.45 10.86 -1.97
N ARG A 88 -8.70 10.22 -3.11
CA ARG A 88 -10.04 10.08 -3.68
C ARG A 88 -10.96 9.26 -2.80
N ARG A 89 -10.44 8.20 -2.19
CA ARG A 89 -11.19 7.35 -1.24
C ARG A 89 -11.59 8.14 -0.01
N MET A 90 -10.66 8.90 0.54
CA MET A 90 -10.90 9.76 1.70
C MET A 90 -11.96 10.82 1.39
N ASP A 91 -11.84 11.46 0.24
CA ASP A 91 -12.76 12.48 -0.23
C ASP A 91 -14.18 11.91 -0.39
N ALA A 92 -14.29 10.73 -1.00
CA ALA A 92 -15.56 10.04 -1.18
C ALA A 92 -16.18 9.66 0.15
N SER A 93 -15.36 9.22 1.10
CA SER A 93 -15.80 8.85 2.45
C SER A 93 -16.35 10.08 3.21
N ILE A 94 -15.65 11.21 3.10
CA ILE A 94 -16.08 12.47 3.72
C ILE A 94 -17.40 12.95 3.09
N LYS A 95 -17.52 12.93 1.78
CA LYS A 95 -18.74 13.32 1.08
C LYS A 95 -19.93 12.45 1.48
N SER A 96 -19.71 11.15 1.60
CA SER A 96 -20.73 10.20 2.04
C SER A 96 -21.18 10.49 3.47
N ALA A 97 -20.25 10.78 4.37
CA ALA A 97 -20.55 11.14 5.75
C ALA A 97 -21.32 12.45 5.85
N LEU A 98 -20.94 13.44 5.06
CA LEU A 98 -21.62 14.75 5.02
C LEU A 98 -23.03 14.61 4.49
N LYS A 99 -23.25 13.80 3.45
CA LYS A 99 -24.58 13.53 2.91
C LYS A 99 -25.47 12.87 3.96
N GLY A 100 -24.92 11.91 4.69
CA GLY A 100 -25.61 11.25 5.79
C GLY A 100 -26.04 12.23 6.87
N GLN A 101 -25.16 13.13 7.26
CA GLN A 101 -25.45 14.17 8.25
C GLN A 101 -26.52 15.14 7.75
N SER A 102 -26.41 15.56 6.50
CA SER A 102 -27.39 16.46 5.89
C SER A 102 -28.79 15.86 5.87
N LEU A 103 -28.89 14.57 5.55
CA LEU A 103 -30.15 13.84 5.57
C LEU A 103 -30.72 13.76 6.98
N ASP A 104 -29.89 13.51 7.97
CA ASP A 104 -30.28 13.47 9.38
C ASP A 104 -30.80 14.82 9.83
N GLU A 105 -30.15 15.89 9.45
CA GLU A 105 -30.56 17.27 9.78
C GLU A 105 -31.93 17.58 9.17
N ILE A 106 -32.16 17.18 7.91
CA ILE A 106 -33.42 17.38 7.22
C ILE A 106 -34.53 16.59 7.91
N GLU A 107 -34.26 15.35 8.29
CA GLU A 107 -35.24 14.49 8.97
C GLU A 107 -35.61 15.02 10.34
N ARG A 108 -34.66 15.63 11.06
CA ARG A 108 -34.88 16.19 12.37
C ARG A 108 -35.60 17.56 12.32
N GLY A 109 -35.40 18.26 11.20
CA GLY A 109 -35.98 19.56 11.01
C GLY A 109 -37.44 19.51 10.63
#